data_d8b919547c1d58f71f8bbdef7df56691
#
_entry.id   d8b919547c1d58f71f8bbdef7df56691
#
_cell.length_a   1.000
_cell.length_b   1.000
_cell.length_c   1.000
_cell.angle_alpha   90.00
_cell.angle_beta   90.00
_cell.angle_gamma   90.00
#
_symmetry.space_group_name_H-M   'P 1'
#
loop_
_entity.id
_entity.type
_entity.pdbx_description
1 polymer ?
#
loop_
_entity_poly.entity_id
_entity_poly.type
_entity_poly.pdbx_seq_one_letter_code
_entity_poly.pdbx_strand_id
1 'polypeptide(L)'
;MCTLACFLLKARLPANLKSGATVDFHALKDPLYSVTTVAVFLVEFAVFIPITYIASYAIHVGVSDTIAYLLIAFLNLGAIPGRFLPGLIADRLGRFNVMVLTSFVCAVLTLALWLKSGDNLAALVCYAVLFGFWSGAAISLTPVCISQVCATQDYGKRNGTTFTIVSIGTLTGIPVAGAIQQRDGGDYGDLIIFGGVLYLAAAMAFAIARGVCCGWSFKTIF
;
A
#
# COMPACT_ATOMS: atom_id res chain seq x y z
N MET A 1 -15.86 19.27 9.00
CA MET A 1 -14.64 19.34 8.18
C MET A 1 -14.95 19.28 6.68
N CYS A 2 -15.70 18.29 6.17
CA CYS A 2 -16.02 18.22 4.72
C CYS A 2 -16.77 19.44 4.17
N THR A 3 -17.72 20.00 4.90
CA THR A 3 -18.45 21.22 4.50
C THR A 3 -17.53 22.42 4.38
N LEU A 4 -16.61 22.59 5.32
CA LEU A 4 -15.60 23.65 5.27
C LEU A 4 -14.67 23.49 4.06
N ALA A 5 -14.24 22.25 3.76
CA ALA A 5 -13.43 21.95 2.60
C ALA A 5 -14.13 22.28 1.28
N CYS A 6 -15.43 22.03 1.14
CA CYS A 6 -16.22 22.38 -0.04
C CYS A 6 -16.24 23.88 -0.33
N PHE A 7 -16.25 24.73 0.72
CA PHE A 7 -16.18 26.19 0.55
C PHE A 7 -14.78 26.72 0.24
N LEU A 8 -13.74 26.02 0.67
CA LEU A 8 -12.34 26.41 0.47
C LEU A 8 -11.73 25.89 -0.83
N LEU A 9 -12.29 24.81 -1.39
CA LEU A 9 -11.80 24.21 -2.62
C LEU A 9 -12.19 25.10 -3.82
N LYS A 10 -11.17 25.67 -4.47
CA LYS A 10 -11.32 26.43 -5.72
C LYS A 10 -10.61 25.68 -6.84
N ALA A 11 -11.32 25.47 -7.96
CA ALA A 11 -10.73 24.85 -9.15
C ALA A 11 -9.57 25.73 -9.65
N ARG A 12 -8.37 25.16 -9.74
CA ARG A 12 -7.16 25.85 -10.23
C ARG A 12 -7.02 25.76 -11.75
N LEU A 13 -7.50 24.63 -12.32
CA LEU A 13 -7.45 24.38 -13.75
C LEU A 13 -8.86 24.55 -14.35
N PRO A 14 -8.96 25.04 -15.61
CA PRO A 14 -10.24 25.08 -16.29
C PRO A 14 -10.81 23.67 -16.46
N ALA A 15 -12.14 23.56 -16.42
CA ALA A 15 -12.82 22.28 -16.59
C ALA A 15 -12.47 21.67 -17.97
N ASN A 16 -11.85 20.50 -17.98
CA ASN A 16 -11.55 19.77 -19.20
C ASN A 16 -12.79 18.95 -19.63
N LEU A 17 -13.69 19.57 -20.39
CA LEU A 17 -14.91 18.93 -20.88
C LEU A 17 -14.66 17.75 -21.82
N LYS A 18 -13.45 17.63 -22.40
CA LYS A 18 -13.04 16.53 -23.27
C LYS A 18 -12.57 15.29 -22.50
N SER A 19 -12.19 15.45 -21.23
CA SER A 19 -11.63 14.35 -20.42
C SER A 19 -12.65 13.28 -20.05
N GLY A 20 -13.95 13.62 -19.99
CA GLY A 20 -15.02 12.69 -19.61
C GLY A 20 -14.84 12.11 -18.19
N ALA A 21 -15.90 11.58 -17.60
CA ALA A 21 -15.88 10.83 -16.34
C ALA A 21 -15.70 9.31 -16.55
N THR A 22 -15.14 8.88 -17.67
CA THR A 22 -15.02 7.46 -18.02
C THR A 22 -13.67 6.89 -17.58
N VAL A 23 -13.70 5.62 -17.19
CA VAL A 23 -12.49 4.83 -16.91
C VAL A 23 -11.65 4.73 -18.19
N ASP A 24 -10.34 4.98 -18.08
CA ASP A 24 -9.42 5.01 -19.21
C ASP A 24 -8.63 3.71 -19.35
N PHE A 25 -9.27 2.66 -19.82
CA PHE A 25 -8.57 1.40 -20.11
C PHE A 25 -7.54 1.53 -21.27
N HIS A 26 -7.66 2.55 -22.11
CA HIS A 26 -6.69 2.77 -23.17
C HIS A 26 -5.32 3.21 -22.62
N ALA A 27 -5.30 3.87 -21.45
CA ALA A 27 -4.08 4.25 -20.75
C ALA A 27 -3.22 3.03 -20.36
N LEU A 28 -3.81 1.85 -20.20
CA LEU A 28 -3.08 0.60 -19.93
C LEU A 28 -2.19 0.14 -21.11
N LYS A 29 -2.29 0.75 -22.27
CA LYS A 29 -1.34 0.51 -23.37
C LYS A 29 0.02 1.19 -23.15
N ASP A 30 0.07 2.19 -22.27
CA ASP A 30 1.31 2.79 -21.82
C ASP A 30 2.02 1.83 -20.84
N PRO A 31 3.20 1.29 -21.19
CA PRO A 31 3.86 0.28 -20.37
C PRO A 31 4.24 0.81 -19.00
N LEU A 32 4.63 2.09 -18.88
CA LEU A 32 4.99 2.69 -17.61
C LEU A 32 3.78 2.81 -16.68
N TYR A 33 2.66 3.29 -17.20
CA TYR A 33 1.42 3.37 -16.43
C TYR A 33 0.90 1.98 -16.03
N SER A 34 0.98 1.00 -16.94
CA SER A 34 0.54 -0.38 -16.68
C SER A 34 1.35 -1.04 -15.58
N VAL A 35 2.68 -0.98 -15.64
CA VAL A 35 3.56 -1.56 -14.61
C VAL A 35 3.34 -0.86 -13.26
N THR A 36 3.17 0.47 -13.27
CA THR A 36 2.86 1.24 -12.05
C THR A 36 1.50 0.81 -11.47
N THR A 37 0.48 0.62 -12.31
CA THR A 37 -0.84 0.15 -11.86
C THR A 37 -0.78 -1.25 -11.24
N VAL A 38 0.00 -2.17 -11.82
CA VAL A 38 0.23 -3.51 -11.25
C VAL A 38 0.96 -3.41 -9.92
N ALA A 39 1.97 -2.56 -9.81
CA ALA A 39 2.71 -2.36 -8.56
C ALA A 39 1.79 -1.82 -7.44
N VAL A 40 0.95 -0.84 -7.78
CA VAL A 40 -0.07 -0.29 -6.88
C VAL A 40 -1.09 -1.36 -6.47
N PHE A 41 -1.59 -2.14 -7.43
CA PHE A 41 -2.50 -3.25 -7.16
C PHE A 41 -1.91 -4.23 -6.14
N LEU A 42 -0.67 -4.64 -6.32
CA LEU A 42 -0.01 -5.61 -5.44
C LEU A 42 0.20 -5.05 -4.03
N VAL A 43 0.62 -3.80 -3.88
CA VAL A 43 0.83 -3.21 -2.56
C VAL A 43 -0.48 -2.97 -1.82
N GLU A 44 -1.51 -2.50 -2.50
CA GLU A 44 -2.84 -2.29 -1.90
C GLU A 44 -3.51 -3.63 -1.57
N PHE A 45 -3.35 -4.65 -2.39
CA PHE A 45 -3.80 -6.01 -2.09
C PHE A 45 -3.12 -6.53 -0.81
N ALA A 46 -1.80 -6.37 -0.71
CA ALA A 46 -1.02 -6.86 0.42
C ALA A 46 -1.31 -6.12 1.73
N VAL A 47 -1.57 -4.80 1.69
CA VAL A 47 -1.68 -3.96 2.89
C VAL A 47 -2.88 -4.32 3.76
N PHE A 48 -3.99 -4.75 3.15
CA PHE A 48 -5.20 -5.09 3.89
C PHE A 48 -5.10 -6.40 4.66
N ILE A 49 -4.17 -7.30 4.29
CA ILE A 49 -4.01 -8.60 4.96
C ILE A 49 -3.57 -8.40 6.42
N PRO A 50 -2.42 -7.76 6.72
CA PRO A 50 -2.02 -7.52 8.11
C PRO A 50 -2.99 -6.65 8.89
N ILE A 51 -3.55 -5.60 8.26
CA ILE A 51 -4.51 -4.70 8.92
C ILE A 51 -5.74 -5.47 9.41
N THR A 52 -6.22 -6.42 8.62
CA THR A 52 -7.43 -7.19 8.95
C THR A 52 -7.15 -8.31 9.93
N TYR A 53 -6.04 -9.03 9.74
CA TYR A 53 -5.81 -10.29 10.44
C TYR A 53 -4.93 -10.18 11.69
N ILE A 54 -4.27 -9.03 11.97
CA ILE A 54 -3.38 -8.88 13.12
C ILE A 54 -4.07 -9.12 14.46
N ALA A 55 -5.31 -8.61 14.64
CA ALA A 55 -6.07 -8.81 15.87
C ALA A 55 -6.52 -10.26 16.03
N SER A 56 -7.04 -10.88 14.96
CA SER A 56 -7.44 -12.28 14.97
C SER A 56 -6.26 -13.21 15.23
N TYR A 57 -5.09 -12.91 14.65
CA TYR A 57 -3.84 -13.62 14.93
C TYR A 57 -3.47 -13.53 16.40
N ALA A 58 -3.50 -12.32 16.99
CA ALA A 58 -3.16 -12.12 18.39
C ALA A 58 -4.08 -12.92 19.34
N ILE A 59 -5.38 -12.96 19.06
CA ILE A 59 -6.34 -13.77 19.81
C ILE A 59 -6.01 -15.27 19.67
N HIS A 60 -5.70 -15.70 18.45
CA HIS A 60 -5.35 -17.09 18.17
C HIS A 60 -4.12 -17.58 18.97
N VAL A 61 -3.10 -16.72 19.13
CA VAL A 61 -1.90 -17.06 19.92
C VAL A 61 -2.07 -16.80 21.44
N GLY A 62 -3.31 -16.54 21.90
CA GLY A 62 -3.64 -16.46 23.34
C GLY A 62 -3.51 -15.07 23.95
N VAL A 63 -3.35 -14.01 23.17
CA VAL A 63 -3.39 -12.63 23.66
C VAL A 63 -4.85 -12.26 23.96
N SER A 64 -5.08 -11.54 25.08
CA SER A 64 -6.43 -11.11 25.45
C SER A 64 -7.06 -10.19 24.42
N ASP A 65 -8.37 -10.28 24.21
CA ASP A 65 -9.13 -9.52 23.21
C ASP A 65 -8.86 -8.01 23.30
N THR A 66 -8.81 -7.46 24.51
CA THR A 66 -8.53 -6.04 24.74
C THR A 66 -7.19 -5.61 24.15
N ILE A 67 -6.15 -6.41 24.34
CA ILE A 67 -4.79 -6.11 23.84
C ILE A 67 -4.75 -6.37 22.33
N ALA A 68 -5.41 -7.40 21.83
CA ALA A 68 -5.48 -7.69 20.40
C ALA A 68 -6.09 -6.52 19.61
N TYR A 69 -7.16 -5.92 20.10
CA TYR A 69 -7.74 -4.72 19.48
C TYR A 69 -6.85 -3.47 19.66
N LEU A 70 -6.07 -3.37 20.73
CA LEU A 70 -5.09 -2.28 20.89
C LEU A 70 -3.97 -2.35 19.84
N LEU A 71 -3.65 -3.53 19.27
CA LEU A 71 -2.67 -3.64 18.18
C LEU A 71 -3.11 -2.85 16.94
N ILE A 72 -4.42 -2.79 16.66
CA ILE A 72 -4.95 -1.94 15.57
C ILE A 72 -4.72 -0.45 15.89
N ALA A 73 -4.86 -0.05 17.16
CA ALA A 73 -4.58 1.32 17.57
C ALA A 73 -3.08 1.65 17.44
N PHE A 74 -2.18 0.74 17.82
CA PHE A 74 -0.73 0.91 17.65
C PHE A 74 -0.32 0.97 16.17
N LEU A 75 -0.96 0.17 15.30
CA LEU A 75 -0.75 0.23 13.86
C LEU A 75 -1.13 1.63 13.32
N ASN A 76 -2.30 2.14 13.71
CA ASN A 76 -2.74 3.48 13.30
C ASN A 76 -1.85 4.59 13.88
N LEU A 77 -1.36 4.43 15.12
CA LEU A 77 -0.40 5.36 15.72
C LEU A 77 0.90 5.43 14.92
N GLY A 78 1.42 4.28 14.47
CA GLY A 78 2.55 4.22 13.55
C GLY A 78 2.27 4.86 12.20
N ALA A 79 1.05 4.70 11.67
CA ALA A 79 0.66 5.24 10.36
C ALA A 79 0.60 6.79 10.34
N ILE A 80 0.38 7.46 11.47
CA ILE A 80 0.36 8.93 11.52
C ILE A 80 1.67 9.53 11.03
N PRO A 81 2.83 9.28 11.66
CA PRO A 81 4.11 9.77 11.16
C PRO A 81 4.49 9.12 9.80
N GLY A 82 4.06 7.89 9.55
CA GLY A 82 4.30 7.16 8.31
C GLY A 82 3.68 7.83 7.08
N ARG A 83 2.59 8.55 7.20
CA ARG A 83 1.97 9.30 6.10
C ARG A 83 2.67 10.63 5.80
N PHE A 84 3.33 11.21 6.78
CA PHE A 84 3.96 12.53 6.66
C PHE A 84 5.46 12.44 6.31
N LEU A 85 6.25 11.71 7.11
CA LEU A 85 7.70 11.69 6.98
C LEU A 85 8.20 11.09 5.65
N PRO A 86 7.70 9.94 5.17
CA PRO A 86 8.15 9.40 3.90
C PRO A 86 7.78 10.25 2.69
N GLY A 87 6.71 11.06 2.77
CA GLY A 87 6.39 12.05 1.75
C GLY A 87 7.49 13.09 1.59
N LEU A 88 7.99 13.64 2.69
CA LEU A 88 9.12 14.58 2.69
C LEU A 88 10.42 13.94 2.17
N ILE A 89 10.63 12.67 2.50
CA ILE A 89 11.81 11.91 2.03
C ILE A 89 11.68 11.62 0.53
N ALA A 90 10.47 11.30 0.06
CA ALA A 90 10.19 10.98 -1.33
C ALA A 90 10.48 12.16 -2.28
N ASP A 91 10.29 13.39 -1.82
CA ASP A 91 10.63 14.58 -2.59
C ASP A 91 12.15 14.75 -2.80
N ARG A 92 12.99 14.13 -1.93
CA ARG A 92 14.46 14.19 -2.04
C ARG A 92 15.08 12.94 -2.68
N LEU A 93 14.54 11.77 -2.38
CA LEU A 93 15.08 10.49 -2.84
C LEU A 93 14.41 9.95 -4.11
N GLY A 94 13.30 10.58 -4.52
CA GLY A 94 12.44 10.09 -5.60
C GLY A 94 11.35 9.14 -5.09
N ARG A 95 10.16 9.35 -5.58
CA ARG A 95 8.93 8.73 -5.07
C ARG A 95 8.91 7.21 -5.31
N PHE A 96 9.34 6.77 -6.48
CA PHE A 96 9.47 5.33 -6.78
C PHE A 96 10.51 4.62 -5.90
N ASN A 97 11.64 5.28 -5.59
CA ASN A 97 12.66 4.71 -4.70
C ASN A 97 12.11 4.47 -3.29
N VAL A 98 11.36 5.45 -2.77
CA VAL A 98 10.74 5.31 -1.45
C VAL A 98 9.66 4.23 -1.46
N MET A 99 8.88 4.08 -2.56
CA MET A 99 7.91 2.99 -2.68
C MET A 99 8.55 1.60 -2.73
N VAL A 100 9.67 1.45 -3.46
CA VAL A 100 10.44 0.19 -3.45
C VAL A 100 10.93 -0.13 -2.04
N LEU A 101 11.54 0.84 -1.35
CA LEU A 101 12.01 0.68 0.02
C LEU A 101 10.87 0.32 0.98
N THR A 102 9.77 1.05 0.89
CA THR A 102 8.58 0.86 1.73
C THR A 102 8.00 -0.54 1.56
N SER A 103 7.77 -0.97 0.33
CA SER A 103 7.24 -2.31 0.04
C SER A 103 8.19 -3.40 0.50
N PHE A 104 9.50 -3.23 0.29
CA PHE A 104 10.52 -4.17 0.74
C PHE A 104 10.57 -4.29 2.27
N VAL A 105 10.54 -3.16 3.00
CA VAL A 105 10.54 -3.16 4.47
C VAL A 105 9.25 -3.79 5.00
N CYS A 106 8.09 -3.51 4.42
CA CYS A 106 6.84 -4.18 4.79
C CYS A 106 6.94 -5.71 4.61
N ALA A 107 7.55 -6.18 3.51
CA ALA A 107 7.78 -7.61 3.30
C ALA A 107 8.67 -8.22 4.39
N VAL A 108 9.80 -7.57 4.70
CA VAL A 108 10.72 -8.04 5.74
C VAL A 108 10.05 -8.05 7.12
N LEU A 109 9.33 -7.00 7.48
CA LEU A 109 8.58 -6.95 8.75
C LEU A 109 7.54 -8.08 8.83
N THR A 110 6.80 -8.33 7.75
CA THR A 110 5.79 -9.39 7.72
C THR A 110 6.42 -10.78 7.82
N LEU A 111 7.47 -11.07 7.05
CA LEU A 111 8.09 -12.39 7.01
C LEU A 111 9.05 -12.67 8.18
N ALA A 112 9.74 -11.65 8.70
CA ALA A 112 10.73 -11.85 9.76
C ALA A 112 10.17 -11.58 11.15
N LEU A 113 9.33 -10.56 11.32
CA LEU A 113 8.84 -10.15 12.63
C LEU A 113 7.47 -10.74 12.94
N TRP A 114 6.49 -10.63 12.02
CA TRP A 114 5.15 -11.17 12.28
C TRP A 114 5.14 -12.69 12.25
N LEU A 115 5.74 -13.33 11.25
CA LEU A 115 5.78 -14.79 11.14
C LEU A 115 6.44 -15.47 12.35
N LYS A 116 7.41 -14.81 12.99
CA LYS A 116 8.16 -15.32 14.13
C LYS A 116 7.71 -14.76 15.48
N SER A 117 6.70 -13.89 15.50
CA SER A 117 6.25 -13.25 16.75
C SER A 117 5.67 -14.24 17.76
N GLY A 118 4.96 -15.29 17.29
CA GLY A 118 4.29 -16.24 18.16
C GLY A 118 3.43 -15.54 19.22
N ASP A 119 3.58 -15.95 20.47
CA ASP A 119 2.91 -15.39 21.64
C ASP A 119 3.63 -14.15 22.25
N ASN A 120 4.74 -13.72 21.64
CA ASN A 120 5.50 -12.58 22.13
C ASN A 120 4.79 -11.25 21.83
N LEU A 121 4.09 -10.74 22.84
CA LEU A 121 3.35 -9.48 22.74
C LEU A 121 4.24 -8.29 22.34
N ALA A 122 5.48 -8.23 22.84
CA ALA A 122 6.39 -7.13 22.50
C ALA A 122 6.74 -7.12 21.01
N ALA A 123 6.93 -8.31 20.42
CA ALA A 123 7.17 -8.47 18.98
C ALA A 123 5.95 -8.04 18.16
N LEU A 124 4.74 -8.40 18.60
CA LEU A 124 3.48 -8.02 17.94
C LEU A 124 3.26 -6.49 17.97
N VAL A 125 3.49 -5.86 19.12
CA VAL A 125 3.38 -4.39 19.26
C VAL A 125 4.42 -3.69 18.37
N CYS A 126 5.67 -4.16 18.41
CA CYS A 126 6.73 -3.63 17.57
C CYS A 126 6.39 -3.76 16.08
N TYR A 127 5.90 -4.94 15.67
CA TYR A 127 5.41 -5.16 14.31
C TYR A 127 4.28 -4.19 13.95
N ALA A 128 3.25 -4.07 14.80
CA ALA A 128 2.11 -3.20 14.55
C ALA A 128 2.53 -1.74 14.30
N VAL A 129 3.41 -1.19 15.14
CA VAL A 129 3.88 0.20 15.01
C VAL A 129 4.73 0.38 13.77
N LEU A 130 5.72 -0.50 13.55
CA LEU A 130 6.63 -0.40 12.41
C LEU A 130 5.91 -0.64 11.07
N PHE A 131 5.06 -1.68 11.03
CA PHE A 131 4.25 -1.95 9.86
C PHE A 131 3.28 -0.80 9.58
N GLY A 132 2.65 -0.25 10.61
CA GLY A 132 1.79 0.93 10.50
C GLY A 132 2.52 2.11 9.85
N PHE A 133 3.75 2.40 10.30
CA PHE A 133 4.58 3.46 9.73
C PHE A 133 4.83 3.26 8.22
N TRP A 134 5.33 2.10 7.83
CA TRP A 134 5.69 1.84 6.44
C TRP A 134 4.46 1.64 5.54
N SER A 135 3.41 0.97 5.99
CA SER A 135 2.16 0.83 5.23
C SER A 135 1.44 2.17 5.06
N GLY A 136 1.49 3.04 6.08
CA GLY A 136 1.00 4.41 5.99
C GLY A 136 1.71 5.22 4.89
N ALA A 137 3.02 5.02 4.75
CA ALA A 137 3.81 5.59 3.66
C ALA A 137 3.35 5.07 2.29
N ALA A 138 3.17 3.76 2.14
CA ALA A 138 2.73 3.15 0.90
C ALA A 138 1.39 3.74 0.42
N ILE A 139 0.38 3.76 1.28
CA ILE A 139 -0.96 4.28 0.97
C ILE A 139 -0.89 5.77 0.55
N SER A 140 -0.06 6.57 1.21
CA SER A 140 0.06 8.01 0.91
C SER A 140 0.79 8.29 -0.40
N LEU A 141 1.80 7.48 -0.75
CA LEU A 141 2.62 7.68 -1.94
C LEU A 141 2.01 7.07 -3.21
N THR A 142 1.08 6.13 -3.08
CA THR A 142 0.40 5.49 -4.23
C THR A 142 -0.17 6.50 -5.24
N PRO A 143 -1.04 7.47 -4.87
CA PRO A 143 -1.57 8.45 -5.82
C PRO A 143 -0.49 9.39 -6.34
N VAL A 144 0.57 9.59 -5.57
CA VAL A 144 1.70 10.46 -5.97
C VAL A 144 2.55 9.78 -7.06
N CYS A 145 2.78 8.46 -6.98
CA CYS A 145 3.46 7.71 -8.04
C CYS A 145 2.64 7.71 -9.33
N ILE A 146 1.32 7.59 -9.24
CA ILE A 146 0.44 7.68 -10.43
C ILE A 146 0.53 9.06 -11.06
N SER A 147 0.61 10.14 -10.26
CA SER A 147 0.73 11.51 -10.77
C SER A 147 2.01 11.76 -11.56
N GLN A 148 3.08 11.01 -11.30
CA GLN A 148 4.35 11.13 -12.02
C GLN A 148 4.33 10.47 -13.40
N VAL A 149 3.52 9.45 -13.59
CA VAL A 149 3.44 8.69 -14.85
C VAL A 149 2.34 9.19 -15.78
N CYS A 150 1.72 10.34 -15.48
CA CYS A 150 0.66 10.89 -16.29
C CYS A 150 0.71 12.42 -16.37
N ALA A 151 0.15 12.98 -17.46
CA ALA A 151 -0.01 14.43 -17.56
C ALA A 151 -1.01 14.93 -16.50
N THR A 152 -0.77 16.11 -15.96
CA THR A 152 -1.60 16.72 -14.89
C THR A 152 -3.08 16.80 -15.30
N GLN A 153 -3.38 17.00 -16.58
CA GLN A 153 -4.73 17.07 -17.10
C GLN A 153 -5.48 15.74 -17.06
N ASP A 154 -4.76 14.61 -17.17
CA ASP A 154 -5.32 13.25 -17.18
C ASP A 154 -5.22 12.55 -15.84
N TYR A 155 -4.58 13.20 -14.85
CA TYR A 155 -4.32 12.59 -13.54
C TYR A 155 -5.59 12.03 -12.88
N GLY A 156 -6.66 12.83 -12.83
CA GLY A 156 -7.92 12.39 -12.19
C GLY A 156 -8.50 11.14 -12.83
N LYS A 157 -8.50 11.08 -14.17
CA LYS A 157 -9.01 9.94 -14.95
C LYS A 157 -8.13 8.70 -14.76
N ARG A 158 -6.80 8.83 -14.86
CA ARG A 158 -5.85 7.73 -14.68
C ARG A 158 -5.82 7.22 -13.24
N ASN A 159 -5.82 8.13 -12.27
CA ASN A 159 -5.90 7.76 -10.86
C ASN A 159 -7.20 6.99 -10.56
N GLY A 160 -8.34 7.47 -11.05
CA GLY A 160 -9.62 6.78 -10.94
C GLY A 160 -9.60 5.39 -11.59
N THR A 161 -8.98 5.25 -12.77
CA THR A 161 -8.83 3.95 -13.44
C THR A 161 -7.98 2.97 -12.63
N THR A 162 -6.83 3.42 -12.11
CA THR A 162 -5.98 2.60 -11.25
C THR A 162 -6.74 2.13 -10.01
N PHE A 163 -7.42 3.04 -9.29
CA PHE A 163 -8.17 2.66 -8.09
C PHE A 163 -9.40 1.79 -8.39
N THR A 164 -10.00 1.88 -9.57
CA THR A 164 -11.03 0.94 -10.01
C THR A 164 -10.46 -0.48 -10.17
N ILE A 165 -9.27 -0.64 -10.73
CA ILE A 165 -8.60 -1.94 -10.84
C ILE A 165 -8.19 -2.44 -9.44
N VAL A 166 -7.63 -1.58 -8.61
CA VAL A 166 -7.21 -1.88 -7.24
C VAL A 166 -8.39 -2.32 -6.37
N SER A 167 -9.57 -1.74 -6.56
CA SER A 167 -10.76 -2.11 -5.78
C SER A 167 -11.14 -3.57 -5.94
N ILE A 168 -10.90 -4.18 -7.10
CA ILE A 168 -11.10 -5.62 -7.32
C ILE A 168 -10.14 -6.42 -6.43
N GLY A 169 -8.87 -6.00 -6.37
CA GLY A 169 -7.87 -6.63 -5.50
C GLY A 169 -8.20 -6.51 -4.02
N THR A 170 -8.57 -5.32 -3.56
CA THR A 170 -8.94 -5.10 -2.14
C THR A 170 -10.18 -5.87 -1.74
N LEU A 171 -11.17 -5.97 -2.63
CA LEU A 171 -12.39 -6.73 -2.40
C LEU A 171 -12.13 -8.24 -2.31
N THR A 172 -11.24 -8.77 -3.15
CA THR A 172 -10.94 -10.21 -3.20
C THR A 172 -9.82 -10.62 -2.24
N GLY A 173 -8.97 -9.70 -1.83
CA GLY A 173 -7.78 -9.97 -1.02
C GLY A 173 -8.08 -10.58 0.34
N ILE A 174 -9.04 -10.01 1.05
CA ILE A 174 -9.45 -10.49 2.38
C ILE A 174 -10.09 -11.90 2.30
N PRO A 175 -11.06 -12.18 1.40
CA PRO A 175 -11.57 -13.52 1.21
C PRO A 175 -10.52 -14.55 0.79
N VAL A 176 -9.60 -14.18 -0.10
CA VAL A 176 -8.50 -15.07 -0.51
C VAL A 176 -7.60 -15.42 0.68
N ALA A 177 -7.21 -14.43 1.47
CA ALA A 177 -6.41 -14.63 2.67
C ALA A 177 -7.14 -15.53 3.70
N GLY A 178 -8.45 -15.32 3.88
CA GLY A 178 -9.28 -16.18 4.74
C GLY A 178 -9.39 -17.61 4.24
N ALA A 179 -9.50 -17.82 2.93
CA ALA A 179 -9.51 -19.15 2.34
C ALA A 179 -8.16 -19.88 2.53
N ILE A 180 -7.03 -19.17 2.44
CA ILE A 180 -5.70 -19.71 2.72
C ILE A 180 -5.63 -20.16 4.19
N GLN A 181 -6.05 -19.32 5.14
CA GLN A 181 -6.08 -19.63 6.56
C GLN A 181 -6.94 -20.87 6.88
N GLN A 182 -8.14 -20.95 6.28
CA GLN A 182 -9.02 -22.12 6.48
C GLN A 182 -8.40 -23.41 5.94
N ARG A 183 -7.68 -23.32 4.81
CA ARG A 183 -7.01 -24.47 4.20
C ARG A 183 -5.84 -24.98 5.06
N ASP A 184 -5.16 -24.09 5.78
CA ASP A 184 -4.07 -24.39 6.73
C ASP A 184 -4.59 -24.81 8.13
N GLY A 185 -5.82 -25.27 8.21
CA GLY A 185 -6.41 -25.75 9.48
C GLY A 185 -6.70 -24.64 10.49
N GLY A 186 -6.70 -23.39 10.08
CA GLY A 186 -6.93 -22.21 10.94
C GLY A 186 -5.64 -21.54 11.40
N ASP A 187 -4.48 -22.07 11.02
CA ASP A 187 -3.19 -21.39 11.29
C ASP A 187 -3.00 -20.17 10.39
N TYR A 188 -2.11 -19.28 10.78
CA TYR A 188 -1.84 -18.02 10.11
C TYR A 188 -0.52 -18.02 9.32
N GLY A 189 0.25 -19.10 9.38
CA GLY A 189 1.56 -19.19 8.75
C GLY A 189 1.53 -18.91 7.26
N ASP A 190 0.72 -19.64 6.52
CA ASP A 190 0.59 -19.51 5.07
C ASP A 190 0.00 -18.15 4.66
N LEU A 191 -0.93 -17.61 5.45
CA LEU A 191 -1.49 -16.28 5.24
C LEU A 191 -0.43 -15.18 5.37
N ILE A 192 0.43 -15.26 6.39
CA ILE A 192 1.51 -14.28 6.63
C ILE A 192 2.54 -14.38 5.50
N ILE A 193 2.92 -15.59 5.09
CA ILE A 193 3.83 -15.82 3.97
C ILE A 193 3.25 -15.25 2.68
N PHE A 194 1.97 -15.50 2.41
CA PHE A 194 1.27 -14.95 1.25
C PHE A 194 1.33 -13.42 1.22
N GLY A 195 1.00 -12.75 2.33
CA GLY A 195 1.10 -11.30 2.45
C GLY A 195 2.52 -10.77 2.22
N GLY A 196 3.52 -11.42 2.81
CA GLY A 196 4.93 -11.05 2.64
C GLY A 196 5.43 -11.21 1.21
N VAL A 197 5.05 -12.30 0.53
CA VAL A 197 5.40 -12.54 -0.89
C VAL A 197 4.74 -11.49 -1.80
N LEU A 198 3.50 -11.11 -1.53
CA LEU A 198 2.84 -10.03 -2.28
C LEU A 198 3.58 -8.69 -2.14
N TYR A 199 4.08 -8.36 -0.94
CA TYR A 199 4.90 -7.16 -0.74
C TYR A 199 6.24 -7.24 -1.49
N LEU A 200 6.88 -8.42 -1.55
CA LEU A 200 8.09 -8.61 -2.36
C LEU A 200 7.78 -8.42 -3.85
N ALA A 201 6.68 -8.99 -4.33
CA ALA A 201 6.25 -8.82 -5.71
C ALA A 201 5.94 -7.34 -6.02
N ALA A 202 5.31 -6.62 -5.09
CA ALA A 202 5.06 -5.18 -5.21
C ALA A 202 6.37 -4.38 -5.29
N ALA A 203 7.36 -4.69 -4.42
CA ALA A 203 8.67 -4.05 -4.43
C ALA A 203 9.39 -4.28 -5.78
N MET A 204 9.34 -5.50 -6.32
CA MET A 204 9.90 -5.79 -7.64
C MET A 204 9.17 -5.03 -8.76
N ALA A 205 7.84 -4.97 -8.71
CA ALA A 205 7.06 -4.24 -9.70
C ALA A 205 7.36 -2.73 -9.68
N PHE A 206 7.49 -2.12 -8.49
CA PHE A 206 7.92 -0.72 -8.36
C PHE A 206 9.37 -0.51 -8.83
N ALA A 207 10.27 -1.46 -8.60
CA ALA A 207 11.64 -1.39 -9.12
C ALA A 207 11.67 -1.46 -10.65
N ILE A 208 10.84 -2.30 -11.26
CA ILE A 208 10.68 -2.36 -12.72
C ILE A 208 10.08 -1.05 -13.25
N ALA A 209 9.01 -0.54 -12.64
CA ALA A 209 8.40 0.73 -13.02
C ALA A 209 9.42 1.87 -12.98
N ARG A 210 10.24 1.92 -11.93
CA ARG A 210 11.36 2.86 -11.82
C ARG A 210 12.38 2.68 -12.95
N GLY A 211 12.78 1.45 -13.25
CA GLY A 211 13.74 1.13 -14.33
C GLY A 211 13.23 1.58 -15.68
N VAL A 212 11.95 1.41 -15.96
CA VAL A 212 11.29 1.86 -17.20
C VAL A 212 11.20 3.39 -17.26
N CYS A 213 10.96 4.05 -16.13
CA CYS A 213 10.79 5.50 -16.06
C CYS A 213 12.10 6.28 -16.20
N CYS A 214 13.13 5.88 -15.42
CA CYS A 214 14.34 6.70 -15.22
C CYS A 214 15.64 5.97 -15.61
N GLY A 215 15.53 4.75 -16.14
CA GLY A 215 16.67 3.88 -16.30
C GLY A 215 17.21 3.36 -14.95
N TRP A 216 18.25 2.53 -15.01
CA TRP A 216 18.80 1.85 -13.83
C TRP A 216 19.77 2.73 -13.00
N SER A 217 19.87 4.04 -13.28
CA SER A 217 20.77 4.94 -12.54
C SER A 217 20.12 5.39 -11.22
N PHE A 218 20.78 5.09 -10.08
CA PHE A 218 20.32 5.50 -8.74
C PHE A 218 20.39 7.02 -8.48
N LYS A 219 21.09 7.78 -9.34
CA LYS A 219 21.29 9.24 -9.17
C LYS A 219 20.20 10.09 -9.80
N THR A 220 19.36 9.55 -10.65
CA THR A 220 18.23 10.30 -11.21
C THR A 220 17.09 10.35 -10.20
N ILE A 221 16.89 11.53 -9.61
CA ILE A 221 15.74 11.88 -8.77
C ILE A 221 14.58 12.21 -9.73
N PHE A 222 13.47 11.52 -9.58
CA PHE A 222 12.26 11.75 -10.36
C PHE A 222 11.11 12.10 -9.46
#